data_95611819e48ae2a265ae0df9544d746d
#
_entry.id   95611819e48ae2a265ae0df9544d746d
#
_cell.length_a   1.000
_cell.length_b   1.000
_cell.length_c   1.000
_cell.angle_alpha   90.00
_cell.angle_beta   90.00
_cell.angle_gamma   90.00
#
_symmetry.space_group_name_H-M   'P 1'
#
loop_
_entity.id
_entity.type
_entity.pdbx_description
1 polymer ?
#
loop_
_entity_poly.entity_id
_entity_poly.type
_entity_poly.pdbx_seq_one_letter_code
_entity_poly.pdbx_strand_id
1 'polypeptide(L)'
;MAGRGRWRARWMLLFAAVCVAARAVSAPPQVGAPAPALIVPQLDGRLFDLAALRGKVVIVNFWATWCAPCRAEMPRLDAFYRRYHAQGLELLGVSVDDAKDREAVMAVMKRFSYPAAIEATAKVNGFGPAVAVPMTWIIDPTVTVRARLITGNAVTEQSLEQTVLPWLPKPQGGHAP
;
A
#
# COMPACT_ATOMS: atom_id res chain seq x y z
N MET A 1 42.70 70.58 -14.02
CA MET A 1 42.76 69.54 -15.08
C MET A 1 42.17 68.27 -14.56
N ALA A 2 41.19 67.77 -15.24
CA ALA A 2 40.23 66.77 -14.76
C ALA A 2 40.75 65.34 -14.88
N GLY A 3 40.61 64.55 -13.81
CA GLY A 3 40.86 63.12 -13.79
C GLY A 3 39.52 62.38 -13.44
N ARG A 4 38.87 61.93 -14.46
CA ARG A 4 37.57 61.17 -14.30
C ARG A 4 37.88 59.75 -13.91
N GLY A 5 37.66 59.36 -12.65
CA GLY A 5 37.71 58.00 -12.16
C GLY A 5 36.40 57.28 -12.54
N ARG A 6 36.51 56.28 -13.40
CA ARG A 6 35.39 55.42 -13.82
C ARG A 6 35.15 54.35 -12.77
N TRP A 7 34.12 54.49 -11.94
CA TRP A 7 33.61 53.45 -11.04
C TRP A 7 32.80 52.42 -11.85
N ARG A 8 33.41 51.31 -12.12
CA ARG A 8 32.72 50.15 -12.69
C ARG A 8 32.07 49.36 -11.53
N ALA A 9 30.81 49.66 -11.26
CA ALA A 9 30.00 48.87 -10.36
C ALA A 9 29.76 47.46 -10.98
N ARG A 10 30.46 46.47 -10.44
CA ARG A 10 30.18 45.04 -10.76
C ARG A 10 28.97 44.62 -9.94
N TRP A 11 27.81 44.64 -10.57
CA TRP A 11 26.61 44.01 -10.02
C TRP A 11 26.75 42.49 -10.19
N MET A 12 27.13 41.80 -9.11
CA MET A 12 27.05 40.38 -9.00
C MET A 12 25.59 40.05 -8.73
N LEU A 13 24.87 39.62 -9.76
CA LEU A 13 23.55 39.02 -9.65
C LEU A 13 23.72 37.62 -9.03
N LEU A 14 23.51 37.53 -7.73
CA LEU A 14 23.28 36.25 -7.03
C LEU A 14 21.92 35.74 -7.43
N PHE A 15 21.84 34.88 -8.46
CA PHE A 15 20.70 34.05 -8.71
C PHE A 15 20.63 32.98 -7.60
N ALA A 16 19.88 33.28 -6.54
CA ALA A 16 19.46 32.24 -5.60
C ALA A 16 18.51 31.29 -6.36
N ALA A 17 19.03 30.13 -6.75
CA ALA A 17 18.21 29.05 -7.26
C ALA A 17 17.32 28.53 -6.12
N VAL A 18 16.09 29.01 -6.04
CA VAL A 18 15.06 28.43 -5.18
C VAL A 18 14.70 27.08 -5.79
N CYS A 19 15.32 26.01 -5.29
CA CYS A 19 14.87 24.64 -5.54
C CYS A 19 13.49 24.48 -4.88
N VAL A 20 12.42 24.79 -5.61
CA VAL A 20 11.08 24.36 -5.26
C VAL A 20 11.06 22.85 -5.42
N ALA A 21 11.23 22.13 -4.32
CA ALA A 21 10.97 20.70 -4.27
C ALA A 21 9.47 20.51 -4.61
N ALA A 22 9.18 20.28 -5.88
CA ALA A 22 7.86 19.88 -6.31
C ALA A 22 7.53 18.59 -5.55
N ARG A 23 6.59 18.67 -4.61
CA ARG A 23 5.95 17.47 -4.05
C ARG A 23 5.29 16.79 -5.23
N ALA A 24 5.91 15.72 -5.71
CA ALA A 24 5.32 14.87 -6.73
C ALA A 24 3.98 14.38 -6.17
N VAL A 25 2.88 14.90 -6.70
CA VAL A 25 1.57 14.29 -6.51
C VAL A 25 1.71 12.90 -7.12
N SER A 26 1.78 11.89 -6.25
CA SER A 26 1.93 10.51 -6.70
C SER A 26 0.75 10.19 -7.60
N ALA A 27 1.03 9.80 -8.84
CA ALA A 27 -0.01 9.31 -9.73
C ALA A 27 -0.69 8.10 -9.06
N PRO A 28 -2.01 7.89 -9.29
CA PRO A 28 -2.70 6.74 -8.72
C PRO A 28 -2.00 5.46 -9.14
N PRO A 29 -1.96 4.44 -8.26
CA PRO A 29 -1.31 3.17 -8.56
C PRO A 29 -1.83 2.57 -9.86
N GLN A 30 -0.93 2.07 -10.71
CA GLN A 30 -1.27 1.45 -11.98
C GLN A 30 -0.78 0.00 -12.01
N VAL A 31 -1.54 -0.88 -12.64
CA VAL A 31 -1.12 -2.26 -12.89
C VAL A 31 0.11 -2.26 -13.81
N GLY A 32 1.13 -3.01 -13.43
CA GLY A 32 2.42 -3.06 -14.11
C GLY A 32 3.45 -2.04 -13.60
N ALA A 33 3.05 -1.07 -12.80
CA ALA A 33 3.96 -0.09 -12.20
C ALA A 33 4.46 -0.53 -10.82
N PRO A 34 5.57 0.03 -10.32
CA PRO A 34 6.00 -0.14 -8.93
C PRO A 34 4.88 0.23 -7.96
N ALA A 35 4.66 -0.60 -6.94
CA ALA A 35 3.67 -0.31 -5.91
C ALA A 35 4.09 0.94 -5.12
N PRO A 36 3.13 1.82 -4.80
CA PRO A 36 3.41 2.98 -3.96
C PRO A 36 3.85 2.55 -2.56
N ALA A 37 4.60 3.42 -1.88
CA ALA A 37 5.00 3.17 -0.50
C ALA A 37 3.77 3.14 0.42
N LEU A 38 3.74 2.16 1.32
CA LEU A 38 2.75 2.07 2.39
C LEU A 38 3.48 1.73 3.69
N ILE A 39 3.44 2.67 4.65
CA ILE A 39 3.99 2.49 5.99
C ILE A 39 2.91 2.86 6.99
N VAL A 40 2.40 1.88 7.72
CA VAL A 40 1.27 2.08 8.62
C VAL A 40 1.39 1.22 9.90
N PRO A 41 1.09 1.77 11.09
CA PRO A 41 0.96 0.98 12.31
C PRO A 41 -0.22 0.02 12.20
N GLN A 42 0.03 -1.27 12.47
CA GLN A 42 -1.02 -2.27 12.57
C GLN A 42 -1.81 -2.12 13.88
N LEU A 43 -2.96 -2.77 13.97
CA LEU A 43 -3.79 -2.74 15.19
C LEU A 43 -3.09 -3.39 16.39
N ASP A 44 -2.15 -4.28 16.17
CA ASP A 44 -1.34 -4.91 17.23
C ASP A 44 -0.08 -4.11 17.62
N GLY A 45 0.14 -2.94 17.01
CA GLY A 45 1.26 -2.04 17.28
C GLY A 45 2.51 -2.28 16.42
N ARG A 46 2.59 -3.38 15.68
CA ARG A 46 3.69 -3.60 14.74
C ARG A 46 3.60 -2.62 13.57
N LEU A 47 4.75 -2.30 12.99
CA LEU A 47 4.78 -1.46 11.80
C LEU A 47 4.70 -2.34 10.54
N PHE A 48 3.74 -2.07 9.68
CA PHE A 48 3.72 -2.61 8.32
C PHE A 48 4.50 -1.67 7.42
N ASP A 49 5.46 -2.21 6.68
CA ASP A 49 6.20 -1.52 5.63
C ASP A 49 6.19 -2.40 4.38
N LEU A 50 5.49 -1.96 3.34
CA LEU A 50 5.37 -2.70 2.10
C LEU A 50 6.73 -2.98 1.45
N ALA A 51 7.67 -2.04 1.54
CA ALA A 51 9.00 -2.22 0.94
C ALA A 51 9.82 -3.31 1.62
N ALA A 52 9.56 -3.59 2.90
CA ALA A 52 10.22 -4.67 3.65
C ALA A 52 9.71 -6.08 3.27
N LEU A 53 8.61 -6.16 2.48
CA LEU A 53 7.99 -7.43 2.09
C LEU A 53 8.44 -7.92 0.69
N ARG A 54 9.57 -7.42 0.18
CA ARG A 54 10.16 -7.97 -1.05
C ARG A 54 10.36 -9.49 -0.92
N GLY A 55 10.09 -10.21 -2.00
CA GLY A 55 10.13 -11.67 -2.00
C GLY A 55 8.80 -12.33 -1.62
N LYS A 56 7.82 -11.56 -1.16
CA LYS A 56 6.46 -12.03 -0.84
C LYS A 56 5.42 -11.45 -1.78
N VAL A 57 4.33 -12.16 -1.98
CA VAL A 57 3.13 -11.58 -2.60
C VAL A 57 2.33 -10.87 -1.51
N VAL A 58 1.90 -9.65 -1.78
CA VAL A 58 1.17 -8.84 -0.80
C VAL A 58 -0.21 -8.48 -1.34
N ILE A 59 -1.24 -8.73 -0.54
CA ILE A 59 -2.59 -8.22 -0.76
C ILE A 59 -2.79 -7.03 0.17
N VAL A 60 -3.16 -5.87 -0.39
CA VAL A 60 -3.61 -4.70 0.38
C VAL A 60 -5.09 -4.49 0.08
N ASN A 61 -5.94 -4.71 1.08
CA ASN A 61 -7.40 -4.57 0.98
C ASN A 61 -7.87 -3.36 1.76
N PHE A 62 -8.41 -2.35 1.07
CA PHE A 62 -9.06 -1.19 1.69
C PHE A 62 -10.54 -1.50 1.93
N TRP A 63 -10.99 -1.27 3.17
CA TRP A 63 -12.31 -1.63 3.63
C TRP A 63 -12.82 -0.66 4.72
N ALA A 64 -14.09 -0.80 5.15
CA ALA A 64 -14.62 -0.05 6.29
C ALA A 64 -15.62 -0.89 7.10
N THR A 65 -15.82 -0.53 8.35
CA THR A 65 -16.78 -1.20 9.25
C THR A 65 -18.22 -1.10 8.76
N TRP A 66 -18.59 0.02 8.15
CA TRP A 66 -19.90 0.30 7.57
C TRP A 66 -20.10 -0.27 6.17
N CYS A 67 -19.04 -0.78 5.52
CA CYS A 67 -19.08 -1.30 4.16
C CYS A 67 -19.57 -2.76 4.17
N ALA A 68 -20.83 -2.99 3.87
CA ALA A 68 -21.40 -4.34 3.82
C ALA A 68 -20.74 -5.26 2.77
N PRO A 69 -20.46 -4.83 1.52
CA PRO A 69 -19.73 -5.65 0.55
C PRO A 69 -18.33 -6.03 1.04
N CYS A 70 -17.61 -5.10 1.71
CA CYS A 70 -16.29 -5.39 2.27
C CYS A 70 -16.36 -6.55 3.26
N ARG A 71 -17.31 -6.48 4.20
CA ARG A 71 -17.49 -7.53 5.21
C ARG A 71 -17.91 -8.88 4.62
N ALA A 72 -18.55 -8.87 3.47
CA ALA A 72 -18.93 -10.11 2.76
C ALA A 72 -17.73 -10.80 2.09
N GLU A 73 -16.68 -10.07 1.69
CA GLU A 73 -15.47 -10.66 1.08
C GLU A 73 -14.39 -11.04 2.10
N MET A 74 -14.36 -10.41 3.30
CA MET A 74 -13.35 -10.67 4.32
C MET A 74 -13.17 -12.14 4.72
N PRO A 75 -14.22 -12.96 4.84
CA PRO A 75 -14.05 -14.40 5.13
C PRO A 75 -13.28 -15.14 4.04
N ARG A 76 -13.42 -14.74 2.76
CA ARG A 76 -12.67 -15.33 1.63
C ARG A 76 -11.22 -14.92 1.68
N LEU A 77 -10.94 -13.62 1.92
CA LEU A 77 -9.60 -13.12 2.13
C LEU A 77 -8.89 -13.85 3.27
N ASP A 78 -9.59 -14.08 4.39
CA ASP A 78 -9.03 -14.77 5.55
C ASP A 78 -8.74 -16.25 5.26
N ALA A 79 -9.66 -16.94 4.58
CA ALA A 79 -9.44 -18.34 4.17
C ALA A 79 -8.24 -18.44 3.21
N PHE A 80 -8.14 -17.52 2.25
CA PHE A 80 -7.04 -17.46 1.30
C PHE A 80 -5.72 -17.13 2.00
N TYR A 81 -5.70 -16.16 2.93
CA TYR A 81 -4.53 -15.82 3.73
C TYR A 81 -4.04 -17.05 4.54
N ARG A 82 -4.91 -17.71 5.27
CA ARG A 82 -4.54 -18.90 6.05
C ARG A 82 -3.95 -20.02 5.18
N ARG A 83 -4.48 -20.19 3.95
CA ARG A 83 -4.01 -21.23 3.03
C ARG A 83 -2.62 -20.95 2.47
N TYR A 84 -2.30 -19.69 2.18
CA TYR A 84 -1.10 -19.34 1.41
C TYR A 84 -0.06 -18.53 2.19
N HIS A 85 -0.35 -18.09 3.43
CA HIS A 85 0.59 -17.29 4.22
C HIS A 85 1.93 -18.00 4.41
N ALA A 86 1.93 -19.28 4.77
CA ALA A 86 3.16 -20.06 4.90
C ALA A 86 3.94 -20.24 3.58
N GLN A 87 3.31 -19.95 2.43
CA GLN A 87 3.91 -20.00 1.11
C GLN A 87 4.38 -18.64 0.61
N GLY A 88 4.42 -17.63 1.47
CA GLY A 88 4.92 -16.29 1.13
C GLY A 88 3.85 -15.28 0.71
N LEU A 89 2.57 -15.53 1.05
CA LEU A 89 1.52 -14.52 0.95
C LEU A 89 1.46 -13.67 2.22
N GLU A 90 1.42 -12.36 2.05
CA GLU A 90 1.03 -11.41 3.09
C GLU A 90 -0.28 -10.72 2.72
N LEU A 91 -1.07 -10.34 3.73
CA LEU A 91 -2.31 -9.61 3.55
C LEU A 91 -2.42 -8.53 4.63
N LEU A 92 -2.76 -7.31 4.23
CA LEU A 92 -3.10 -6.23 5.15
C LEU A 92 -4.49 -5.70 4.82
N GLY A 93 -5.39 -5.72 5.81
CA GLY A 93 -6.64 -4.98 5.75
C GLY A 93 -6.41 -3.53 6.21
N VAL A 94 -6.66 -2.56 5.35
CA VAL A 94 -6.52 -1.13 5.68
C VAL A 94 -7.93 -0.56 5.81
N SER A 95 -8.36 -0.29 7.05
CA SER A 95 -9.64 0.36 7.31
C SER A 95 -9.56 1.84 6.97
N VAL A 96 -10.56 2.34 6.23
CA VAL A 96 -10.74 3.79 5.96
C VAL A 96 -11.64 4.47 6.99
N ASP A 97 -11.98 3.78 8.08
CA ASP A 97 -12.66 4.39 9.22
C ASP A 97 -11.78 5.45 9.89
N ASP A 98 -12.38 6.39 10.60
CA ASP A 98 -11.62 7.36 11.37
C ASP A 98 -10.77 6.69 12.46
N ALA A 99 -9.66 7.33 12.84
CA ALA A 99 -8.79 6.83 13.90
C ALA A 99 -9.49 6.65 15.26
N LYS A 100 -10.54 7.45 15.52
CA LYS A 100 -11.39 7.34 16.72
C LYS A 100 -12.22 6.05 16.76
N ASP A 101 -12.50 5.44 15.60
CA ASP A 101 -13.33 4.24 15.46
C ASP A 101 -12.52 2.93 15.60
N ARG A 102 -11.28 3.04 16.10
CA ARG A 102 -10.35 1.92 16.30
C ARG A 102 -10.99 0.71 16.98
N GLU A 103 -11.81 0.92 18.00
CA GLU A 103 -12.45 -0.18 18.73
C GLU A 103 -13.43 -0.95 17.84
N ALA A 104 -14.20 -0.25 17.00
CA ALA A 104 -15.12 -0.87 16.05
C ALA A 104 -14.35 -1.67 14.99
N VAL A 105 -13.25 -1.12 14.47
CA VAL A 105 -12.36 -1.81 13.53
C VAL A 105 -11.78 -3.08 14.17
N MET A 106 -11.27 -3.00 15.39
CA MET A 106 -10.77 -4.15 16.15
C MET A 106 -11.84 -5.21 16.38
N ALA A 107 -13.08 -4.79 16.71
CA ALA A 107 -14.18 -5.72 16.93
C ALA A 107 -14.51 -6.54 15.67
N VAL A 108 -14.46 -5.94 14.49
CA VAL A 108 -14.61 -6.66 13.23
C VAL A 108 -13.45 -7.61 13.00
N MET A 109 -12.21 -7.12 13.19
CA MET A 109 -10.99 -7.88 12.89
C MET A 109 -10.72 -9.06 13.83
N LYS A 110 -11.31 -9.09 15.04
CA LYS A 110 -11.22 -10.25 15.96
C LYS A 110 -11.64 -11.59 15.32
N ARG A 111 -12.39 -11.54 14.23
CA ARG A 111 -12.92 -12.72 13.52
C ARG A 111 -11.96 -13.25 12.45
N PHE A 112 -10.90 -12.54 12.14
CA PHE A 112 -9.98 -12.81 11.04
C PHE A 112 -8.55 -12.96 11.53
N SER A 113 -7.74 -13.72 10.79
CA SER A 113 -6.37 -14.05 11.15
C SER A 113 -5.33 -13.12 10.54
N TYR A 114 -5.68 -12.38 9.49
CA TYR A 114 -4.77 -11.46 8.84
C TYR A 114 -4.70 -10.11 9.55
N PRO A 115 -3.54 -9.43 9.50
CA PRO A 115 -3.33 -8.14 10.15
C PRO A 115 -4.17 -7.02 9.51
N ALA A 116 -4.45 -6.00 10.33
CA ALA A 116 -5.13 -4.81 9.86
C ALA A 116 -4.52 -3.53 10.42
N ALA A 117 -4.79 -2.42 9.74
CA ALA A 117 -4.39 -1.06 10.10
C ALA A 117 -5.53 -0.09 9.81
N ILE A 118 -5.41 1.16 10.29
CA ILE A 118 -6.31 2.26 9.98
C ILE A 118 -5.58 3.25 9.07
N GLU A 119 -6.15 3.56 7.91
CA GLU A 119 -5.54 4.45 6.90
C GLU A 119 -5.13 5.80 7.50
N ALA A 120 -5.99 6.40 8.32
CA ALA A 120 -5.75 7.70 8.97
C ALA A 120 -4.52 7.72 9.89
N THR A 121 -3.97 6.56 10.28
CA THR A 121 -2.75 6.44 11.10
C THR A 121 -1.51 6.18 10.27
N ALA A 122 -1.62 6.10 8.94
CA ALA A 122 -0.49 5.80 8.07
C ALA A 122 0.56 6.91 8.14
N LYS A 123 1.82 6.52 8.29
CA LYS A 123 2.97 7.41 8.17
C LYS A 123 3.23 7.79 6.71
N VAL A 124 3.00 6.82 5.81
CA VAL A 124 3.07 6.99 4.36
C VAL A 124 1.94 6.18 3.74
N ASN A 125 1.09 6.82 2.93
CA ASN A 125 0.10 6.16 2.09
C ASN A 125 0.23 6.66 0.65
N GLY A 126 1.10 6.05 -0.12
CA GLY A 126 1.30 6.37 -1.53
C GLY A 126 0.18 5.88 -2.45
N PHE A 127 -0.73 5.01 -1.95
CA PHE A 127 -1.94 4.62 -2.68
C PHE A 127 -2.95 5.78 -2.76
N GLY A 128 -2.76 6.81 -1.93
CA GLY A 128 -3.71 7.91 -1.77
C GLY A 128 -4.93 7.49 -0.94
N PRO A 129 -5.83 8.42 -0.65
CA PRO A 129 -7.08 8.11 0.04
C PRO A 129 -7.91 7.14 -0.80
N ALA A 130 -8.45 6.10 -0.17
CA ALA A 130 -9.32 5.16 -0.88
C ALA A 130 -10.63 5.85 -1.28
N VAL A 131 -10.79 6.11 -2.58
CA VAL A 131 -11.97 6.81 -3.14
C VAL A 131 -13.22 5.93 -3.16
N ALA A 132 -13.07 4.63 -3.01
CA ALA A 132 -14.15 3.64 -2.92
C ALA A 132 -13.66 2.39 -2.21
N VAL A 133 -14.56 1.74 -1.47
CA VAL A 133 -14.32 0.43 -0.82
C VAL A 133 -15.45 -0.53 -1.17
N PRO A 134 -15.17 -1.85 -1.32
CA PRO A 134 -13.87 -2.48 -1.18
C PRO A 134 -12.94 -2.21 -2.36
N MET A 135 -11.62 -2.14 -2.09
CA MET A 135 -10.59 -2.03 -3.10
C MET A 135 -9.39 -2.88 -2.69
N THR A 136 -9.04 -3.83 -3.54
CA THR A 136 -7.95 -4.78 -3.26
C THR A 136 -6.84 -4.67 -4.30
N TRP A 137 -5.63 -4.50 -3.83
CA TRP A 137 -4.42 -4.47 -4.64
C TRP A 137 -3.62 -5.75 -4.45
N ILE A 138 -3.14 -6.33 -5.55
CA ILE A 138 -2.25 -7.48 -5.56
C ILE A 138 -0.87 -7.00 -6.00
N ILE A 139 0.13 -7.30 -5.20
CA ILE A 139 1.51 -6.82 -5.37
C ILE A 139 2.41 -8.05 -5.36
N ASP A 140 3.28 -8.15 -6.36
CA ASP A 140 4.18 -9.28 -6.52
C ASP A 140 5.48 -9.17 -5.67
N PRO A 141 6.33 -10.22 -5.63
CA PRO A 141 7.57 -10.21 -4.88
C PRO A 141 8.58 -9.13 -5.28
N THR A 142 8.45 -8.52 -6.45
CA THR A 142 9.28 -7.40 -6.89
C THR A 142 8.75 -6.04 -6.45
N VAL A 143 7.63 -6.02 -5.69
CA VAL A 143 6.89 -4.82 -5.28
C VAL A 143 6.29 -4.09 -6.49
N THR A 144 5.74 -4.86 -7.43
CA THR A 144 5.01 -4.34 -8.61
C THR A 144 3.53 -4.66 -8.48
N VAL A 145 2.66 -3.70 -8.79
CA VAL A 145 1.20 -3.90 -8.81
C VAL A 145 0.83 -4.84 -9.95
N ARG A 146 0.14 -5.94 -9.65
CA ARG A 146 -0.29 -6.95 -10.63
C ARG A 146 -1.78 -6.96 -10.91
N ALA A 147 -2.57 -6.56 -9.92
CA ALA A 147 -4.01 -6.44 -10.11
C ALA A 147 -4.60 -5.38 -9.17
N ARG A 148 -5.75 -4.85 -9.59
CA ARG A 148 -6.64 -4.03 -8.79
C ARG A 148 -8.06 -4.58 -8.92
N LEU A 149 -8.60 -5.08 -7.82
CA LEU A 149 -9.97 -5.60 -7.75
C LEU A 149 -10.85 -4.55 -7.07
N ILE A 150 -11.89 -4.10 -7.76
CA ILE A 150 -12.79 -3.03 -7.28
C ILE A 150 -14.23 -3.54 -7.39
N THR A 151 -15.04 -3.20 -6.39
CA THR A 151 -16.47 -3.49 -6.29
C THR A 151 -16.88 -4.94 -6.03
N GLY A 152 -17.79 -5.04 -5.13
CA GLY A 152 -18.70 -6.01 -4.55
C GLY A 152 -18.57 -7.52 -4.78
N ASN A 153 -18.06 -7.98 -5.89
CA ASN A 153 -17.85 -9.41 -6.19
C ASN A 153 -16.51 -9.67 -6.87
N ALA A 154 -15.60 -8.66 -6.86
CA ALA A 154 -14.30 -8.82 -7.49
C ALA A 154 -13.37 -9.77 -6.72
N VAL A 155 -13.55 -9.88 -5.39
CA VAL A 155 -12.79 -10.79 -4.53
C VAL A 155 -13.54 -12.11 -4.42
N THR A 156 -13.27 -13.02 -5.35
CA THR A 156 -13.70 -14.42 -5.35
C THR A 156 -12.48 -15.31 -5.14
N GLU A 157 -12.68 -16.58 -4.78
CA GLU A 157 -11.57 -17.54 -4.72
C GLU A 157 -10.87 -17.63 -6.07
N GLN A 158 -11.63 -17.73 -7.16
CA GLN A 158 -11.08 -17.77 -8.52
C GLN A 158 -10.27 -16.54 -8.88
N SER A 159 -10.76 -15.31 -8.57
CA SER A 159 -10.02 -14.07 -8.87
C SER A 159 -8.73 -13.96 -8.06
N LEU A 160 -8.75 -14.38 -6.80
CA LEU A 160 -7.55 -14.43 -5.96
C LEU A 160 -6.54 -15.45 -6.50
N GLU A 161 -7.01 -16.67 -6.85
CA GLU A 161 -6.12 -17.68 -7.42
C GLU A 161 -5.49 -17.21 -8.73
N GLN A 162 -6.25 -16.65 -9.64
CA GLN A 162 -5.75 -16.15 -10.92
C GLN A 162 -4.75 -15.00 -10.78
N THR A 163 -4.94 -14.14 -9.79
CA THR A 163 -4.11 -12.93 -9.63
C THR A 163 -2.94 -13.10 -8.67
N VAL A 164 -3.00 -14.05 -7.75
CA VAL A 164 -1.99 -14.25 -6.69
C VAL A 164 -1.08 -15.44 -6.98
N LEU A 165 -1.66 -16.63 -7.34
CA LEU A 165 -0.87 -17.86 -7.45
C LEU A 165 0.28 -17.79 -8.46
N PRO A 166 0.17 -17.08 -9.60
CA PRO A 166 1.28 -16.96 -10.54
C PRO A 166 2.56 -16.33 -9.94
N TRP A 167 2.40 -15.60 -8.85
CA TRP A 167 3.48 -14.84 -8.20
C TRP A 167 3.97 -15.46 -6.89
N LEU A 168 3.26 -16.44 -6.33
CA LEU A 168 3.73 -17.13 -5.13
C LEU A 168 5.02 -17.88 -5.45
N PRO A 169 6.00 -17.87 -4.53
CA PRO A 169 7.18 -18.71 -4.65
C PRO A 169 6.76 -20.17 -4.88
N LYS A 170 7.28 -20.78 -5.94
CA LYS A 170 7.06 -22.22 -6.13
C LYS A 170 7.66 -22.95 -4.92
N PRO A 171 6.97 -23.97 -4.37
CA PRO A 171 7.57 -24.82 -3.36
C PRO A 171 8.92 -25.27 -3.91
N GLN A 172 10.01 -24.91 -3.24
CA GLN A 172 11.31 -25.48 -3.59
C GLN A 172 11.17 -26.97 -3.37
N GLY A 173 11.20 -27.73 -4.44
CA GLY A 173 11.12 -29.20 -4.37
C GLY A 173 12.14 -29.67 -3.37
N GLY A 174 11.66 -30.18 -2.24
CA GLY A 174 12.52 -30.82 -1.28
C GLY A 174 13.29 -31.90 -2.01
N HIS A 175 14.61 -31.78 -2.04
CA HIS A 175 15.44 -32.96 -2.26
C HIS A 175 15.03 -33.93 -1.14
N ALA A 176 14.22 -34.90 -1.51
CA ALA A 176 14.07 -36.08 -0.66
C ALA A 176 15.45 -36.77 -0.59
N PRO A 177 15.89 -37.15 0.59
CA PRO A 177 17.13 -37.87 0.80
C PRO A 177 17.12 -39.25 0.13
#